data_990a791d89d35bf9709339ecf2b5aa5e
#
_entry.id   990a791d89d35bf9709339ecf2b5aa5e
#
_cell.length_a   1.000
_cell.length_b   1.000
_cell.length_c   1.000
_cell.angle_alpha   90.00
_cell.angle_beta   90.00
_cell.angle_gamma   90.00
#
_symmetry.space_group_name_H-M   'P 1'
#
loop_
_entity.id
_entity.type
_entity.pdbx_description
1 polymer ?
#
loop_
_entity_poly.entity_id
_entity_poly.type
_entity_poly.pdbx_seq_one_letter_code
_entity_poly.pdbx_strand_id
1 'polypeptide(L)'
;VRAGRPSYTSYERIRPYMARFTENRWTSAIIPALLIHIPIGTVYCWSVFKQLIADRLHASPASVEWGFSLAIFFLGMSAAFAGPMVEKNIKKSALVSMVCFVVGFAGTGVSIALNFLPGVFICYGAIMGIGLGVGYLTPVKNLMLWFADNKGLATGIAVAGFGLAKAIASPLMEYL
;
A
#
# COMPACT_ATOMS: atom_id res chain seq x y z
N VAL A 1 -35.86 22.81 -6.06
CA VAL A 1 -34.42 22.59 -6.03
C VAL A 1 -34.23 21.08 -6.22
N ARG A 2 -33.86 20.62 -7.44
CA ARG A 2 -33.56 19.23 -7.74
C ARG A 2 -32.13 18.94 -7.28
N ALA A 3 -31.99 18.14 -6.24
CA ALA A 3 -30.69 17.56 -5.87
C ALA A 3 -30.15 16.72 -7.05
N GLY A 4 -29.02 17.12 -7.60
CA GLY A 4 -28.34 16.43 -8.70
C GLY A 4 -27.98 15.02 -8.29
N ARG A 5 -28.41 14.01 -9.05
CA ARG A 5 -27.98 12.63 -8.90
C ARG A 5 -26.47 12.58 -9.17
N PRO A 6 -25.67 11.88 -8.36
CA PRO A 6 -24.25 11.69 -8.67
C PRO A 6 -24.13 10.97 -10.03
N SER A 7 -23.24 11.47 -10.86
CA SER A 7 -23.06 11.05 -12.23
C SER A 7 -22.65 9.55 -12.30
N TYR A 8 -23.57 8.72 -12.72
CA TYR A 8 -23.40 7.28 -13.02
C TYR A 8 -22.43 7.00 -14.19
N THR A 9 -21.87 8.03 -14.79
CA THR A 9 -21.04 7.96 -16.01
C THR A 9 -19.71 7.21 -15.83
N SER A 10 -19.18 7.13 -14.60
CA SER A 10 -17.94 6.36 -14.36
C SER A 10 -18.19 4.86 -14.32
N TYR A 11 -19.34 4.42 -13.81
CA TYR A 11 -19.68 3.01 -13.71
C TYR A 11 -19.99 2.39 -15.08
N GLU A 12 -20.71 3.09 -15.94
CA GLU A 12 -21.02 2.61 -17.30
C GLU A 12 -19.79 2.52 -18.20
N ARG A 13 -18.79 3.37 -17.97
CA ARG A 13 -17.53 3.36 -18.72
C ARG A 13 -16.63 2.18 -18.34
N ILE A 14 -16.77 1.64 -17.15
CA ILE A 14 -15.96 0.53 -16.62
C ILE A 14 -16.63 -0.82 -16.91
N ARG A 15 -17.94 -0.86 -17.06
CA ARG A 15 -18.75 -2.06 -17.32
C ARG A 15 -18.24 -2.96 -18.47
N PRO A 16 -17.84 -2.44 -19.66
CA PRO A 16 -17.31 -3.28 -20.73
C PRO A 16 -15.90 -3.85 -20.44
N TYR A 17 -15.13 -3.19 -19.57
CA TYR A 17 -13.85 -3.75 -19.10
C TYR A 17 -14.04 -4.87 -18.09
N MET A 18 -15.08 -4.79 -17.27
CA MET A 18 -15.43 -5.81 -16.29
C MET A 18 -16.01 -7.08 -16.94
N ALA A 19 -16.73 -6.96 -18.06
CA ALA A 19 -17.28 -8.10 -18.81
C ALA A 19 -16.20 -8.98 -19.50
N ARG A 20 -14.97 -8.51 -19.60
CA ARG A 20 -13.84 -9.25 -20.22
C ARG A 20 -12.98 -10.04 -19.24
N PHE A 21 -13.06 -9.76 -17.95
CA PHE A 21 -12.33 -10.51 -16.92
C PHE A 21 -13.31 -11.38 -16.14
N THR A 22 -13.28 -12.68 -16.41
CA THR A 22 -13.95 -13.76 -15.69
C THR A 22 -15.21 -13.37 -14.90
N GLU A 23 -16.32 -14.04 -15.12
CA GLU A 23 -17.62 -13.82 -14.47
C GLU A 23 -17.59 -13.87 -12.91
N ASN A 24 -16.44 -14.23 -12.33
CA ASN A 24 -16.30 -14.40 -10.90
C ASN A 24 -15.61 -13.20 -10.22
N ARG A 25 -16.43 -12.33 -9.61
CA ARG A 25 -15.95 -11.16 -8.86
C ARG A 25 -14.98 -11.50 -7.71
N TRP A 26 -15.06 -12.71 -7.16
CA TRP A 26 -14.19 -13.14 -6.07
C TRP A 26 -12.74 -13.29 -6.53
N THR A 27 -12.51 -13.96 -7.63
CA THR A 27 -11.15 -14.14 -8.17
C THR A 27 -10.60 -12.87 -8.79
N SER A 28 -11.43 -12.14 -9.54
CA SER A 28 -10.98 -10.97 -10.32
C SER A 28 -10.74 -9.71 -9.47
N ALA A 29 -11.34 -9.60 -8.29
CA ALA A 29 -11.15 -8.45 -7.42
C ALA A 29 -10.28 -8.77 -6.21
N ILE A 30 -10.49 -9.91 -5.55
CA ILE A 30 -9.81 -10.23 -4.29
C ILE A 30 -8.36 -10.62 -4.53
N ILE A 31 -8.07 -11.48 -5.51
CA ILE A 31 -6.68 -11.91 -5.76
C ILE A 31 -5.77 -10.73 -6.08
N PRO A 32 -6.09 -9.83 -7.04
CA PRO A 32 -5.26 -8.65 -7.28
C PRO A 32 -5.15 -7.72 -6.06
N ALA A 33 -6.22 -7.59 -5.27
CA ALA A 33 -6.19 -6.78 -4.07
C ALA A 33 -5.22 -7.35 -3.02
N LEU A 34 -5.25 -8.66 -2.78
CA LEU A 34 -4.33 -9.33 -1.86
C LEU A 34 -2.88 -9.28 -2.36
N LEU A 35 -2.65 -9.48 -3.67
CA LEU A 35 -1.32 -9.39 -4.29
C LEU A 35 -0.67 -8.00 -4.12
N ILE A 36 -1.47 -6.94 -3.99
CA ILE A 36 -0.96 -5.60 -3.68
C ILE A 36 -0.85 -5.39 -2.17
N HIS A 37 -1.86 -5.80 -1.38
CA HIS A 37 -1.90 -5.56 0.05
C HIS A 37 -0.85 -6.34 0.85
N ILE A 38 -0.54 -7.58 0.46
CA ILE A 38 0.47 -8.39 1.17
C ILE A 38 1.85 -7.74 1.08
N PRO A 39 2.41 -7.37 -0.09
CA PRO A 39 3.69 -6.68 -0.16
C PRO A 39 3.72 -5.36 0.60
N ILE A 40 2.72 -4.49 0.45
CA ILE A 40 2.70 -3.20 1.14
C ILE A 40 2.48 -3.34 2.65
N GLY A 41 1.78 -4.39 3.09
CA GLY A 41 1.56 -4.70 4.50
C GLY A 41 2.83 -5.17 5.23
N THR A 42 3.89 -5.54 4.51
CA THR A 42 5.20 -5.90 5.12
C THR A 42 5.84 -4.73 5.86
N VAL A 43 5.36 -3.50 5.70
CA VAL A 43 5.77 -2.36 6.53
C VAL A 43 5.63 -2.65 8.03
N TYR A 44 4.67 -3.47 8.44
CA TYR A 44 4.49 -3.89 9.82
C TYR A 44 5.52 -4.92 10.30
N CYS A 45 6.35 -5.47 9.42
CA CYS A 45 7.48 -6.33 9.78
C CYS A 45 8.72 -5.52 10.20
N TRP A 46 8.62 -4.19 10.26
CA TRP A 46 9.71 -3.31 10.71
C TRP A 46 10.35 -3.76 12.02
N SER A 47 9.54 -4.28 12.95
CA SER A 47 10.03 -4.79 14.23
C SER A 47 11.08 -5.90 14.10
N VAL A 48 11.06 -6.68 13.02
CA VAL A 48 12.03 -7.74 12.73
C VAL A 48 13.38 -7.15 12.31
N PHE A 49 13.35 -6.07 11.52
CA PHE A 49 14.57 -5.48 10.95
C PHE A 49 15.17 -4.36 11.81
N LYS A 50 14.37 -3.73 12.65
CA LYS A 50 14.79 -2.54 13.40
C LYS A 50 16.13 -2.72 14.13
N GLN A 51 16.28 -3.83 14.86
CA GLN A 51 17.50 -4.08 15.61
C GLN A 51 18.70 -4.28 14.69
N LEU A 52 18.55 -5.09 13.64
CA LEU A 52 19.60 -5.33 12.65
C LEU A 52 20.06 -4.04 11.94
N ILE A 53 19.10 -3.17 11.62
CA ILE A 53 19.40 -1.85 11.02
C ILE A 53 20.12 -0.96 12.01
N ALA A 54 19.70 -0.94 13.27
CA ALA A 54 20.35 -0.16 14.33
C ALA A 54 21.81 -0.59 14.55
N ASP A 55 22.05 -1.88 14.64
CA ASP A 55 23.38 -2.46 14.81
C ASP A 55 24.27 -2.14 13.59
N ARG A 56 23.71 -2.30 12.36
CA ARG A 56 24.45 -2.01 11.12
C ARG A 56 24.81 -0.55 10.94
N LEU A 57 23.92 0.36 11.33
CA LEU A 57 24.11 1.81 11.22
C LEU A 57 24.82 2.43 12.44
N HIS A 58 25.18 1.63 13.44
CA HIS A 58 25.70 2.10 14.73
C HIS A 58 24.81 3.18 15.35
N ALA A 59 23.49 3.06 15.20
CA ALA A 59 22.48 4.01 15.65
C ALA A 59 21.64 3.41 16.79
N SER A 60 21.01 4.29 17.60
CA SER A 60 20.08 3.79 18.60
C SER A 60 18.82 3.20 17.94
N PRO A 61 18.22 2.12 18.48
CA PRO A 61 16.95 1.58 17.98
C PRO A 61 15.83 2.64 17.96
N ALA A 62 15.85 3.60 18.89
CA ALA A 62 14.91 4.72 18.93
C ALA A 62 15.09 5.66 17.73
N SER A 63 16.33 5.93 17.32
CA SER A 63 16.59 6.74 16.11
C SER A 63 16.12 6.05 14.84
N VAL A 64 16.33 4.74 14.73
CA VAL A 64 15.89 3.94 13.57
C VAL A 64 14.37 3.85 13.50
N GLU A 65 13.66 3.86 14.63
CA GLU A 65 12.20 3.84 14.71
C GLU A 65 11.52 5.04 14.02
N TRP A 66 12.23 6.17 13.91
CA TRP A 66 11.74 7.34 13.16
C TRP A 66 11.48 7.01 11.67
N GLY A 67 12.24 6.06 11.09
CA GLY A 67 11.98 5.59 9.73
C GLY A 67 10.58 5.02 9.57
N PHE A 68 10.16 4.18 10.50
CA PHE A 68 8.80 3.62 10.52
C PHE A 68 7.74 4.69 10.80
N SER A 69 7.97 5.56 11.77
CA SER A 69 7.05 6.65 12.11
C SER A 69 6.79 7.56 10.91
N LEU A 70 7.85 7.93 10.18
CA LEU A 70 7.73 8.70 8.93
C LEU A 70 6.99 7.93 7.85
N ALA A 71 7.25 6.63 7.70
CA ALA A 71 6.53 5.80 6.71
C ALA A 71 5.03 5.79 6.98
N ILE A 72 4.59 5.63 8.22
CA ILE A 72 3.17 5.67 8.60
C ILE A 72 2.60 7.07 8.44
N PHE A 73 3.35 8.12 8.78
CA PHE A 73 2.92 9.50 8.56
C PHE A 73 2.68 9.79 7.07
N PHE A 74 3.64 9.48 6.20
CA PHE A 74 3.50 9.69 4.77
C PHE A 74 2.47 8.75 4.12
N LEU A 75 2.28 7.53 4.65
CA LEU A 75 1.18 6.65 4.28
C LEU A 75 -0.17 7.34 4.52
N GLY A 76 -0.40 7.84 5.72
CA GLY A 76 -1.65 8.55 6.07
C GLY A 76 -1.86 9.79 5.22
N MET A 77 -0.84 10.62 5.08
CA MET A 77 -0.89 11.85 4.26
C MET A 77 -1.18 11.54 2.79
N SER A 78 -0.44 10.62 2.20
CA SER A 78 -0.66 10.27 0.79
C SER A 78 -2.02 9.60 0.56
N ALA A 79 -2.49 8.77 1.47
CA ALA A 79 -3.84 8.21 1.41
C ALA A 79 -4.92 9.30 1.46
N ALA A 80 -4.75 10.34 2.30
CA ALA A 80 -5.69 11.44 2.39
C ALA A 80 -5.80 12.26 1.10
N PHE A 81 -4.66 12.48 0.41
CA PHE A 81 -4.63 13.31 -0.80
C PHE A 81 -4.71 12.55 -2.12
N ALA A 82 -4.39 11.24 -2.14
CA ALA A 82 -4.39 10.46 -3.37
C ALA A 82 -5.79 10.01 -3.85
N GLY A 83 -6.83 10.18 -3.03
CA GLY A 83 -8.19 9.78 -3.39
C GLY A 83 -8.61 10.19 -4.80
N PRO A 84 -8.55 11.47 -5.18
CA PRO A 84 -8.92 11.94 -6.52
C PRO A 84 -8.09 11.31 -7.64
N MET A 85 -6.80 11.05 -7.41
CA MET A 85 -5.91 10.39 -8.37
C MET A 85 -6.33 8.93 -8.58
N VAL A 86 -6.60 8.21 -7.51
CA VAL A 86 -7.04 6.80 -7.55
C VAL A 86 -8.40 6.68 -8.23
N GLU A 87 -9.33 7.61 -7.95
CA GLU A 87 -10.65 7.64 -8.60
C GLU A 87 -10.57 7.90 -10.10
N LYS A 88 -9.64 8.77 -10.51
CA LYS A 88 -9.46 9.12 -11.92
C LYS A 88 -8.83 7.98 -12.73
N ASN A 89 -7.86 7.28 -12.17
CA ASN A 89 -7.18 6.19 -12.88
C ASN A 89 -6.48 5.21 -11.93
N ILE A 90 -7.18 4.13 -11.57
CA ILE A 90 -6.69 3.07 -10.68
C ILE A 90 -5.36 2.45 -11.18
N LYS A 91 -5.21 2.23 -12.49
CA LYS A 91 -4.00 1.61 -13.06
C LYS A 91 -2.76 2.51 -12.91
N LYS A 92 -2.91 3.82 -13.18
CA LYS A 92 -1.82 4.79 -12.97
C LYS A 92 -1.44 4.89 -11.50
N SER A 93 -2.43 4.90 -10.62
CA SER A 93 -2.19 4.94 -9.17
C SER A 93 -1.45 3.71 -8.68
N ALA A 94 -1.82 2.52 -9.15
CA ALA A 94 -1.10 1.27 -8.86
C ALA A 94 0.36 1.33 -9.34
N LEU A 95 0.60 1.86 -10.55
CA LEU A 95 1.96 2.01 -11.09
C LEU A 95 2.79 2.99 -10.26
N VAL A 96 2.23 4.15 -9.91
CA VAL A 96 2.92 5.15 -9.07
C VAL A 96 3.27 4.54 -7.71
N SER A 97 2.33 3.83 -7.07
CA SER A 97 2.59 3.12 -5.82
C SER A 97 3.72 2.12 -5.95
N MET A 98 3.69 1.28 -7.00
CA MET A 98 4.73 0.28 -7.24
C MET A 98 6.10 0.92 -7.42
N VAL A 99 6.20 1.97 -8.22
CA VAL A 99 7.48 2.68 -8.45
C VAL A 99 7.99 3.29 -7.15
N CYS A 100 7.16 4.01 -6.40
CA CYS A 100 7.55 4.59 -5.12
C CYS A 100 7.97 3.52 -4.12
N PHE A 101 7.25 2.39 -4.06
CA PHE A 101 7.59 1.28 -3.16
C PHE A 101 8.95 0.67 -3.52
N VAL A 102 9.18 0.33 -4.79
CA VAL A 102 10.44 -0.27 -5.26
C VAL A 102 11.62 0.68 -5.08
N VAL A 103 11.47 1.95 -5.49
CA VAL A 103 12.53 2.96 -5.33
C VAL A 103 12.83 3.22 -3.86
N GLY A 104 11.79 3.35 -3.03
CA GLY A 104 11.95 3.56 -1.59
C GLY A 104 12.62 2.38 -0.92
N PHE A 105 12.23 1.15 -1.25
CA PHE A 105 12.81 -0.06 -0.68
C PHE A 105 14.26 -0.28 -1.13
N ALA A 106 14.54 -0.15 -2.43
CA ALA A 106 15.91 -0.25 -2.97
C ALA A 106 16.83 0.84 -2.39
N GLY A 107 16.34 2.10 -2.35
CA GLY A 107 17.08 3.21 -1.77
C GLY A 107 17.36 3.03 -0.27
N THR A 108 16.45 2.38 0.47
CA THR A 108 16.68 2.01 1.87
C THR A 108 17.83 1.00 1.99
N GLY A 109 17.85 -0.03 1.15
CA GLY A 109 18.95 -1.00 1.12
C GLY A 109 20.29 -0.34 0.83
N VAL A 110 20.35 0.55 -0.15
CA VAL A 110 21.56 1.34 -0.46
C VAL A 110 21.97 2.22 0.72
N SER A 111 21.01 2.89 1.37
CA SER A 111 21.28 3.76 2.52
C SER A 111 21.86 3.00 3.70
N ILE A 112 21.39 1.79 3.96
CA ILE A 112 21.91 0.89 5.00
C ILE A 112 23.32 0.42 4.62
N ALA A 113 23.56 0.07 3.35
CA ALA A 113 24.88 -0.35 2.86
C ALA A 113 25.95 0.75 3.04
N LEU A 114 25.55 2.01 2.83
CA LEU A 114 26.38 3.20 2.96
C LEU A 114 26.47 3.73 4.39
N ASN A 115 25.84 3.09 5.37
CA ASN A 115 25.74 3.57 6.77
C ASN A 115 25.14 4.99 6.87
N PHE A 116 24.14 5.32 6.06
CA PHE A 116 23.55 6.64 5.95
C PHE A 116 22.11 6.66 6.46
N LEU A 117 21.94 6.87 7.77
CA LEU A 117 20.64 6.90 8.44
C LEU A 117 19.63 7.92 7.85
N PRO A 118 20.00 9.17 7.47
CA PRO A 118 19.06 10.09 6.85
C PRO A 118 18.48 9.56 5.53
N GLY A 119 19.24 8.77 4.78
CA GLY A 119 18.76 8.10 3.57
C GLY A 119 17.64 7.10 3.84
N VAL A 120 17.70 6.40 4.97
CA VAL A 120 16.61 5.52 5.42
C VAL A 120 15.33 6.33 5.67
N PHE A 121 15.42 7.49 6.29
CA PHE A 121 14.26 8.36 6.54
C PHE A 121 13.62 8.86 5.24
N ILE A 122 14.43 9.22 4.26
CA ILE A 122 13.94 9.68 2.95
C ILE A 122 13.36 8.52 2.16
N CYS A 123 14.12 7.44 2.01
CA CYS A 123 13.74 6.33 1.13
C CYS A 123 12.61 5.48 1.73
N TYR A 124 12.80 4.97 2.95
CA TYR A 124 11.79 4.16 3.64
C TYR A 124 10.64 5.03 4.14
N GLY A 125 10.98 6.12 4.86
CA GLY A 125 9.97 6.98 5.48
C GLY A 125 9.14 7.73 4.45
N ALA A 126 9.74 8.56 3.62
CA ALA A 126 9.00 9.44 2.73
C ALA A 126 8.58 8.74 1.43
N ILE A 127 9.53 8.26 0.63
CA ILE A 127 9.23 7.75 -0.73
C ILE A 127 8.39 6.48 -0.66
N MET A 128 8.80 5.50 0.14
CA MET A 128 8.04 4.26 0.31
C MET A 128 6.71 4.53 1.02
N GLY A 129 6.68 5.40 2.05
CA GLY A 129 5.45 5.79 2.74
C GLY A 129 4.40 6.38 1.82
N ILE A 130 4.77 7.25 0.87
CA ILE A 130 3.86 7.75 -0.17
C ILE A 130 3.35 6.60 -1.05
N GLY A 131 4.24 5.71 -1.48
CA GLY A 131 3.87 4.52 -2.25
C GLY A 131 2.87 3.62 -1.52
N LEU A 132 3.07 3.43 -0.21
CA LEU A 132 2.19 2.64 0.66
C LEU A 132 0.77 3.22 0.72
N GLY A 133 0.61 4.54 0.89
CA GLY A 133 -0.71 5.15 1.01
C GLY A 133 -1.49 5.14 -0.30
N VAL A 134 -0.85 5.44 -1.43
CA VAL A 134 -1.46 5.30 -2.76
C VAL A 134 -1.79 3.84 -3.05
N GLY A 135 -0.89 2.92 -2.70
CA GLY A 135 -1.04 1.48 -2.87
C GLY A 135 -2.15 0.89 -2.03
N TYR A 136 -2.36 1.40 -0.82
CA TYR A 136 -3.46 0.98 0.05
C TYR A 136 -4.84 1.35 -0.54
N LEU A 137 -4.98 2.59 -1.03
CA LEU A 137 -6.26 3.06 -1.59
C LEU A 137 -6.66 2.34 -2.88
N THR A 138 -5.70 1.94 -3.68
CA THR A 138 -5.94 1.35 -5.01
C THR A 138 -6.76 0.06 -4.95
N PRO A 139 -6.39 -0.98 -4.17
CA PRO A 139 -7.20 -2.19 -4.01
C PRO A 139 -8.50 -1.94 -3.26
N VAL A 140 -8.50 -1.06 -2.24
CA VAL A 140 -9.72 -0.69 -1.50
C VAL A 140 -10.76 -0.15 -2.45
N LYS A 141 -10.38 0.79 -3.31
CA LYS A 141 -11.31 1.38 -4.31
C LYS A 141 -11.77 0.33 -5.32
N ASN A 142 -10.86 -0.50 -5.80
CA ASN A 142 -11.22 -1.59 -6.72
C ASN A 142 -12.24 -2.55 -6.10
N LEU A 143 -11.99 -3.01 -4.88
CA LEU A 143 -12.91 -3.88 -4.15
C LEU A 143 -14.28 -3.23 -3.93
N MET A 144 -14.31 -1.93 -3.56
CA MET A 144 -15.56 -1.20 -3.39
C MET A 144 -16.37 -1.07 -4.69
N LEU A 145 -15.72 -1.04 -5.85
CA LEU A 145 -16.41 -1.02 -7.15
C LEU A 145 -17.00 -2.39 -7.50
N TRP A 146 -16.29 -3.48 -7.19
CA TRP A 146 -16.74 -4.84 -7.45
C TRP A 146 -17.81 -5.33 -6.46
N PHE A 147 -17.74 -4.89 -5.21
CA PHE A 147 -18.66 -5.23 -4.13
C PHE A 147 -19.49 -4.01 -3.68
N ALA A 148 -20.03 -3.28 -4.66
CA ALA A 148 -20.84 -2.08 -4.38
C ALA A 148 -22.10 -2.38 -3.55
N ASP A 149 -22.61 -3.62 -3.65
CA ASP A 149 -23.70 -4.19 -2.89
C ASP A 149 -23.32 -4.48 -1.42
N ASN A 150 -22.03 -4.69 -1.13
CA ASN A 150 -21.55 -5.02 0.22
C ASN A 150 -20.20 -4.34 0.53
N LYS A 151 -20.24 -3.03 0.75
CA LYS A 151 -19.04 -2.20 1.00
C LYS A 151 -18.29 -2.60 2.29
N GLY A 152 -19.01 -3.09 3.29
CA GLY A 152 -18.40 -3.59 4.52
C GLY A 152 -17.51 -4.80 4.28
N LEU A 153 -17.98 -5.75 3.47
CA LEU A 153 -17.17 -6.91 3.05
C LEU A 153 -15.94 -6.48 2.24
N ALA A 154 -16.11 -5.56 1.28
CA ALA A 154 -15.01 -5.03 0.48
C ALA A 154 -13.91 -4.41 1.35
N THR A 155 -14.30 -3.56 2.31
CA THR A 155 -13.36 -2.94 3.24
C THR A 155 -12.73 -3.96 4.18
N GLY A 156 -13.51 -4.92 4.69
CA GLY A 156 -13.02 -5.99 5.54
C GLY A 156 -11.94 -6.84 4.86
N ILE A 157 -12.13 -7.24 3.61
CA ILE A 157 -11.15 -7.99 2.81
C ILE A 157 -9.87 -7.17 2.61
N ALA A 158 -10.02 -5.88 2.28
CA ALA A 158 -8.89 -4.99 2.09
C ALA A 158 -8.03 -4.86 3.35
N VAL A 159 -8.65 -4.57 4.49
CA VAL A 159 -7.96 -4.42 5.78
C VAL A 159 -7.35 -5.75 6.25
N ALA A 160 -8.08 -6.86 6.09
CA ALA A 160 -7.58 -8.19 6.42
C ALA A 160 -6.34 -8.56 5.58
N GLY A 161 -6.36 -8.29 4.27
CA GLY A 161 -5.22 -8.55 3.39
C GLY A 161 -3.96 -7.78 3.80
N PHE A 162 -4.13 -6.52 4.20
CA PHE A 162 -3.05 -5.68 4.68
C PHE A 162 -2.52 -6.13 6.05
N GLY A 163 -3.42 -6.50 6.97
CA GLY A 163 -3.05 -6.98 8.30
C GLY A 163 -2.42 -8.38 8.31
N LEU A 164 -2.90 -9.29 7.45
CA LEU A 164 -2.35 -10.65 7.31
C LEU A 164 -0.92 -10.68 6.79
N ALA A 165 -0.47 -9.62 6.11
CA ALA A 165 0.90 -9.51 5.60
C ALA A 165 1.95 -9.76 6.69
N LYS A 166 1.76 -9.18 7.89
CA LYS A 166 2.67 -9.40 9.02
C LYS A 166 2.67 -10.85 9.47
N ALA A 167 1.50 -11.48 9.57
CA ALA A 167 1.37 -12.86 10.01
C ALA A 167 2.06 -13.86 9.06
N ILE A 168 2.09 -13.53 7.76
CA ILE A 168 2.75 -14.35 6.74
C ILE A 168 4.25 -14.03 6.64
N ALA A 169 4.59 -12.74 6.59
CA ALA A 169 5.94 -12.31 6.28
C ALA A 169 6.89 -12.35 7.49
N SER A 170 6.42 -12.08 8.73
CA SER A 170 7.31 -12.10 9.90
C SER A 170 7.98 -13.45 10.12
N PRO A 171 7.28 -14.59 10.14
CA PRO A 171 7.94 -15.89 10.32
C PRO A 171 8.91 -16.22 9.21
N LEU A 172 8.59 -15.80 7.97
CA LEU A 172 9.49 -16.02 6.83
C LEU A 172 10.76 -15.18 6.95
N MET A 173 10.64 -13.94 7.41
CA MET A 173 11.77 -13.02 7.58
C MET A 173 12.64 -13.35 8.80
N GLU A 174 12.06 -13.95 9.85
CA GLU A 174 12.80 -14.43 11.02
C GLU A 174 13.59 -15.71 10.72
N TYR A 175 13.13 -16.51 9.74
CA TYR A 175 13.80 -17.76 9.34
C TYR A 175 14.96 -17.51 8.36
N LEU A 176 14.97 -16.40 7.62
CA LEU A 176 16.01 -16.03 6.64
C LEU A 176 17.18 -15.29 7.30
#